data_55e2a47ce210e0ff5b6f78e301376ead
#
_entry.id   55e2a47ce210e0ff5b6f78e301376ead
#
_cell.length_a   1.000
_cell.length_b   1.000
_cell.length_c   1.000
_cell.angle_alpha   90.00
_cell.angle_beta   90.00
_cell.angle_gamma   90.00
#
_symmetry.space_group_name_H-M   'P 1'
#
loop_
_entity.id
_entity.type
_entity.pdbx_description
1 polymer ?
#
loop_
_entity_poly.entity_id
_entity_poly.type
_entity_poly.pdbx_seq_one_letter_code
_entity_poly.pdbx_strand_id
1 'polypeptide(L)'
;IGRDKRGTFNIGPILNPLQFSYSNRRGLTYLLDVQAQYNFTANQKMQARIKAGYAFKQKQFYFNIPITYYFSNRHNGYVQMEWASGRRIRNSSVLDAIKDKHDNAMNWDSLNLTYFRDHSLKAYVHYDPTPRWGLEVGVMGHRRTAIQDTGFEEVGMPTTYISVAPMVELTYRPIGYAGPILTANYERSINGFMGANIDYERMEFDAQYIHRLSALNSLQMRLGTGFYTHRSTGRYFLDYRNFRENNIPNGWNDNWSGSFELLNSNWYNASQYYVRSNVTYETPQLALYWLPYIGRLLEKERVYVSALSVSHLTPYLEWGYGVQTRALSIGVFASQKKWKFTDVAVRFSLELFNRW
;
A
#
# COMPACT_ATOMS: atom_id res chain seq x y z
N ILE A 1 27.23 -6.97 -9.62
CA ILE A 1 28.64 -6.88 -9.29
C ILE A 1 28.90 -7.87 -8.17
N GLY A 2 29.80 -8.80 -8.38
CA GLY A 2 30.10 -9.88 -7.42
C GLY A 2 29.11 -11.05 -7.50
N ARG A 3 29.44 -12.09 -8.24
CA ARG A 3 28.69 -13.35 -8.30
C ARG A 3 29.59 -14.43 -7.76
N ASP A 4 29.49 -14.69 -6.47
CA ASP A 4 30.05 -15.90 -5.89
C ASP A 4 29.05 -17.05 -6.04
N LYS A 5 29.48 -18.31 -5.97
CA LYS A 5 28.59 -19.48 -6.08
C LYS A 5 27.45 -19.50 -5.05
N ARG A 6 27.56 -18.73 -3.96
CA ARG A 6 26.59 -18.68 -2.85
C ARG A 6 25.87 -17.35 -2.68
N GLY A 7 26.42 -16.27 -3.21
CA GLY A 7 25.87 -14.92 -3.03
C GLY A 7 25.71 -14.15 -4.32
N THR A 8 24.67 -13.30 -4.38
CA THR A 8 24.46 -12.33 -5.46
C THR A 8 24.21 -10.96 -4.84
N PHE A 9 24.88 -9.96 -5.39
CA PHE A 9 24.67 -8.57 -5.04
C PHE A 9 24.34 -7.80 -6.30
N ASN A 10 23.19 -7.14 -6.31
CA ASN A 10 22.69 -6.38 -7.45
C ASN A 10 22.37 -4.97 -7.03
N ILE A 11 22.95 -3.98 -7.70
CA ILE A 11 22.61 -2.58 -7.58
C ILE A 11 21.94 -2.17 -8.88
N GLY A 12 20.73 -1.63 -8.82
CA GLY A 12 20.10 -1.01 -9.98
C GLY A 12 20.99 0.11 -10.55
N PRO A 13 21.03 0.30 -11.87
CA PRO A 13 21.87 1.33 -12.49
C PRO A 13 21.47 2.71 -11.95
N ILE A 14 22.42 3.42 -11.33
CA ILE A 14 22.20 4.68 -10.59
C ILE A 14 21.60 5.77 -11.49
N LEU A 15 21.91 5.77 -12.78
CA LEU A 15 21.42 6.76 -13.76
C LEU A 15 20.25 6.25 -14.61
N ASN A 16 19.50 5.26 -14.13
CA ASN A 16 18.33 4.75 -14.87
C ASN A 16 17.15 5.75 -14.76
N PRO A 17 16.61 6.25 -15.89
CA PRO A 17 15.42 7.10 -15.89
C PRO A 17 14.22 6.51 -15.15
N LEU A 18 14.11 5.18 -15.09
CA LEU A 18 13.05 4.48 -14.38
C LEU A 18 13.13 4.59 -12.84
N GLN A 19 14.24 5.11 -12.31
CA GLN A 19 14.36 5.40 -10.88
C GLN A 19 13.80 6.77 -10.51
N PHE A 20 13.42 7.57 -11.51
CA PHE A 20 12.73 8.83 -11.31
C PHE A 20 11.23 8.64 -11.47
N SER A 21 10.46 9.18 -10.55
CA SER A 21 9.00 9.27 -10.67
C SER A 21 8.53 10.66 -10.28
N TYR A 22 7.37 11.04 -10.77
CA TYR A 22 6.78 12.34 -10.47
C TYR A 22 5.36 12.15 -9.95
N SER A 23 5.02 12.87 -8.90
CA SER A 23 3.65 13.01 -8.43
C SER A 23 3.39 14.44 -7.95
N ASN A 24 2.15 14.94 -8.09
CA ASN A 24 1.80 16.29 -7.65
C ASN A 24 2.10 16.51 -6.16
N ARG A 25 1.98 15.48 -5.35
CA ARG A 25 2.18 15.54 -3.89
C ARG A 25 3.66 15.55 -3.51
N ARG A 26 4.50 14.73 -4.15
CA ARG A 26 5.93 14.56 -3.80
C ARG A 26 6.86 15.35 -4.68
N GLY A 27 6.38 15.78 -5.85
CA GLY A 27 7.21 16.30 -6.92
C GLY A 27 8.02 15.20 -7.57
N LEU A 28 9.18 15.56 -8.09
CA LEU A 28 10.17 14.61 -8.57
C LEU A 28 10.68 13.77 -7.40
N THR A 29 10.79 12.47 -7.58
CA THR A 29 11.37 11.55 -6.62
C THR A 29 12.40 10.67 -7.30
N TYR A 30 13.47 10.37 -6.60
CA TYR A 30 14.53 9.46 -7.04
C TYR A 30 14.55 8.25 -6.11
N LEU A 31 14.67 7.04 -6.67
CA LEU A 31 14.69 5.78 -5.93
C LEU A 31 15.94 4.97 -6.27
N LEU A 32 16.68 4.55 -5.26
CA LEU A 32 17.75 3.56 -5.35
C LEU A 32 17.23 2.22 -4.85
N ASP A 33 17.48 1.15 -5.60
CA ASP A 33 17.13 -0.23 -5.25
C ASP A 33 18.39 -1.09 -5.25
N VAL A 34 18.71 -1.65 -4.09
CA VAL A 34 19.85 -2.54 -3.88
C VAL A 34 19.33 -3.86 -3.37
N GLN A 35 19.76 -4.96 -3.98
CA GLN A 35 19.36 -6.31 -3.59
C GLN A 35 20.59 -7.14 -3.28
N ALA A 36 20.55 -7.84 -2.16
CA ALA A 36 21.55 -8.80 -1.76
C ALA A 36 20.86 -10.14 -1.45
N GLN A 37 21.42 -11.23 -1.92
CA GLN A 37 20.94 -12.58 -1.62
C GLN A 37 22.14 -13.46 -1.29
N TYR A 38 21.99 -14.25 -0.24
CA TYR A 38 22.97 -15.27 0.14
C TYR A 38 22.29 -16.60 0.40
N ASN A 39 22.80 -17.67 -0.22
CA ASN A 39 22.29 -19.03 -0.07
C ASN A 39 23.21 -19.80 0.89
N PHE A 40 22.72 -20.14 2.09
CA PHE A 40 23.44 -20.93 3.06
C PHE A 40 23.46 -22.40 2.65
N THR A 41 22.27 -22.91 2.28
CA THR A 41 22.03 -24.26 1.80
C THR A 41 21.01 -24.24 0.66
N ALA A 42 20.72 -25.38 0.06
CA ALA A 42 19.67 -25.49 -0.97
C ALA A 42 18.28 -25.05 -0.48
N ASN A 43 18.02 -25.17 0.84
CA ASN A 43 16.71 -24.84 1.43
C ASN A 43 16.73 -23.57 2.25
N GLN A 44 17.89 -22.97 2.49
CA GLN A 44 18.03 -21.78 3.34
C GLN A 44 18.70 -20.66 2.58
N LYS A 45 18.03 -19.51 2.54
CA LYS A 45 18.55 -18.31 1.89
C LYS A 45 18.19 -17.06 2.69
N MET A 46 19.04 -16.08 2.63
CA MET A 46 18.79 -14.76 3.16
C MET A 46 18.69 -13.76 1.99
N GLN A 47 17.69 -12.92 2.03
CA GLN A 47 17.50 -11.84 1.05
C GLN A 47 17.37 -10.53 1.82
N ALA A 48 18.10 -9.53 1.39
CA ALA A 48 17.97 -8.16 1.86
C ALA A 48 17.75 -7.25 0.65
N ARG A 49 16.78 -6.35 0.75
CA ARG A 49 16.53 -5.35 -0.28
C ARG A 49 16.47 -3.98 0.37
N ILE A 50 17.22 -3.04 -0.15
CA ILE A 50 17.24 -1.67 0.32
C ILE A 50 16.63 -0.81 -0.77
N LYS A 51 15.44 -0.30 -0.52
CA LYS A 51 14.81 0.74 -1.33
C LYS A 51 14.96 2.06 -0.58
N ALA A 52 15.72 2.99 -1.13
CA ALA A 52 15.93 4.29 -0.53
C ALA A 52 15.73 5.38 -1.59
N GLY A 53 15.16 6.52 -1.21
CA GLY A 53 14.91 7.59 -2.15
C GLY A 53 14.70 8.95 -1.50
N TYR A 54 14.60 9.97 -2.34
CA TYR A 54 14.42 11.35 -1.94
C TYR A 54 13.30 12.02 -2.73
N ALA A 55 12.36 12.62 -2.01
CA ALA A 55 11.24 13.38 -2.57
C ALA A 55 11.62 14.88 -2.55
N PHE A 56 11.89 15.47 -3.72
CA PHE A 56 12.44 16.83 -3.81
C PHE A 56 11.47 17.91 -3.34
N LYS A 57 10.19 17.84 -3.71
CA LYS A 57 9.16 18.81 -3.26
C LYS A 57 8.93 18.77 -1.75
N GLN A 58 9.01 17.59 -1.16
CA GLN A 58 8.80 17.41 0.28
C GLN A 58 10.07 17.54 1.09
N LYS A 59 11.25 17.65 0.41
CA LYS A 59 12.58 17.67 1.04
C LYS A 59 12.74 16.52 2.04
N GLN A 60 12.29 15.32 1.66
CA GLN A 60 12.21 14.19 2.57
C GLN A 60 12.91 12.96 2.00
N PHE A 61 13.77 12.37 2.82
CA PHE A 61 14.34 11.05 2.60
C PHE A 61 13.37 9.97 3.06
N TYR A 62 13.28 8.89 2.31
CA TYR A 62 12.47 7.73 2.65
C TYR A 62 13.22 6.44 2.31
N PHE A 63 12.95 5.39 3.06
CA PHE A 63 13.51 4.07 2.82
C PHE A 63 12.58 2.95 3.25
N ASN A 64 12.81 1.77 2.68
CA ASN A 64 12.22 0.50 3.11
C ASN A 64 13.27 -0.60 2.95
N ILE A 65 13.55 -1.30 4.04
CA ILE A 65 14.60 -2.32 4.15
C ILE A 65 13.97 -3.62 4.64
N PRO A 66 13.36 -4.45 3.77
CA PRO A 66 12.98 -5.81 4.13
C PRO A 66 14.21 -6.72 4.11
N ILE A 67 14.38 -7.48 5.19
CA ILE A 67 15.35 -8.55 5.35
C ILE A 67 14.57 -9.83 5.60
N THR A 68 14.73 -10.82 4.72
CA THR A 68 13.98 -12.08 4.79
C THR A 68 14.95 -13.25 4.86
N TYR A 69 14.76 -14.09 5.87
CA TYR A 69 15.47 -15.35 6.02
C TYR A 69 14.51 -16.50 5.79
N TYR A 70 14.73 -17.27 4.72
CA TYR A 70 13.95 -18.47 4.38
C TYR A 70 14.60 -19.66 5.06
N PHE A 71 13.83 -20.36 5.90
CA PHE A 71 14.29 -21.56 6.60
C PHE A 71 13.66 -22.86 6.09
N SER A 72 12.55 -22.76 5.34
CA SER A 72 11.85 -23.92 4.78
C SER A 72 11.20 -23.57 3.44
N ASN A 73 11.75 -24.08 2.35
CA ASN A 73 11.15 -23.88 1.02
C ASN A 73 9.87 -24.73 0.84
N ARG A 74 9.80 -25.89 1.49
CA ARG A 74 8.64 -26.81 1.38
C ARG A 74 7.38 -26.21 1.95
N HIS A 75 7.49 -25.48 3.05
CA HIS A 75 6.37 -24.88 3.78
C HIS A 75 6.36 -23.36 3.66
N ASN A 76 7.06 -22.82 2.66
CA ASN A 76 7.18 -21.36 2.49
C ASN A 76 7.52 -20.64 3.81
N GLY A 77 8.37 -21.29 4.65
CA GLY A 77 8.73 -20.81 5.98
C GLY A 77 9.81 -19.74 5.89
N TYR A 78 9.52 -18.54 6.40
CA TYR A 78 10.49 -17.46 6.48
C TYR A 78 10.25 -16.56 7.69
N VAL A 79 11.31 -15.89 8.10
CA VAL A 79 11.28 -14.77 9.06
C VAL A 79 11.59 -13.51 8.28
N GLN A 80 10.78 -12.49 8.45
CA GLN A 80 11.02 -11.19 7.83
C GLN A 80 11.05 -10.08 8.86
N MET A 81 12.03 -9.19 8.71
CA MET A 81 12.11 -7.92 9.42
C MET A 81 12.09 -6.81 8.38
N GLU A 82 11.19 -5.86 8.53
CA GLU A 82 11.03 -4.73 7.62
C GLU A 82 11.13 -3.44 8.42
N TRP A 83 12.09 -2.60 8.06
CA TRP A 83 12.24 -1.26 8.60
C TRP A 83 11.95 -0.24 7.53
N ALA A 84 10.97 0.63 7.77
CA ALA A 84 10.57 1.66 6.83
C ALA A 84 10.44 3.03 7.48
N SER A 85 10.72 4.07 6.70
CA SER A 85 10.61 5.46 7.11
C SER A 85 10.22 6.35 5.93
N GLY A 86 9.63 7.50 6.23
CA GLY A 86 9.28 8.52 5.25
C GLY A 86 7.84 8.47 4.79
N ARG A 87 7.05 7.53 5.26
CA ARG A 87 5.61 7.50 5.05
C ARG A 87 4.96 8.66 5.82
N ARG A 88 4.00 9.32 5.19
CA ARG A 88 3.17 10.33 5.85
C ARG A 88 1.77 9.76 6.07
N ILE A 89 1.34 9.77 7.29
CA ILE A 89 -0.01 9.35 7.67
C ILE A 89 -0.79 10.54 8.21
N ARG A 90 -2.10 10.52 8.08
CA ARG A 90 -2.96 11.62 8.51
C ARG A 90 -3.82 11.22 9.70
N ASN A 91 -4.01 12.17 10.60
CA ASN A 91 -5.00 12.10 11.68
C ASN A 91 -5.75 13.41 11.80
N SER A 92 -7.01 13.46 11.34
CA SER A 92 -7.83 14.67 11.36
C SER A 92 -8.33 15.04 12.74
N SER A 93 -8.42 14.08 13.67
CA SER A 93 -8.92 14.36 15.03
C SER A 93 -8.03 15.34 15.80
N VAL A 94 -6.74 15.40 15.47
CA VAL A 94 -5.82 16.40 16.03
C VAL A 94 -6.20 17.80 15.59
N LEU A 95 -6.50 17.98 14.30
CA LEU A 95 -6.89 19.28 13.76
C LEU A 95 -8.24 19.74 14.36
N ASP A 96 -9.20 18.83 14.49
CA ASP A 96 -10.50 19.13 15.06
C ASP A 96 -10.35 19.59 16.52
N ALA A 97 -9.53 18.91 17.32
CA ALA A 97 -9.25 19.30 18.70
C ALA A 97 -8.52 20.66 18.82
N ILE A 98 -7.68 21.02 17.85
CA ILE A 98 -7.01 22.32 17.81
C ILE A 98 -8.01 23.43 17.41
N LYS A 99 -8.86 23.17 16.42
CA LYS A 99 -9.90 24.12 15.98
C LYS A 99 -10.91 24.44 17.08
N ASP A 100 -11.29 23.45 17.88
CA ASP A 100 -12.24 23.62 18.98
C ASP A 100 -11.73 24.57 20.09
N LYS A 101 -10.39 24.67 20.22
CA LYS A 101 -9.77 25.57 21.22
C LYS A 101 -9.40 26.95 20.69
N HIS A 102 -9.23 27.12 19.39
CA HIS A 102 -8.75 28.37 18.78
C HIS A 102 -9.83 29.01 17.93
N ASP A 103 -9.80 30.34 17.91
CA ASP A 103 -10.75 31.15 17.14
C ASP A 103 -10.61 30.86 15.62
N ASN A 104 -11.73 30.90 14.91
CA ASN A 104 -11.85 30.51 13.48
C ASN A 104 -11.13 31.44 12.48
N ALA A 105 -10.36 32.44 12.96
CA ALA A 105 -9.69 33.44 12.13
C ALA A 105 -8.51 32.90 11.30
N MET A 106 -7.96 31.72 11.65
CA MET A 106 -6.79 31.16 11.00
C MET A 106 -7.15 30.01 10.06
N ASN A 107 -6.56 29.99 8.86
CA ASN A 107 -6.74 28.87 7.93
C ASN A 107 -5.90 27.64 8.36
N TRP A 108 -6.40 26.90 9.32
CA TRP A 108 -5.76 25.72 9.89
C TRP A 108 -5.49 24.60 8.89
N ASP A 109 -6.30 24.51 7.83
CA ASP A 109 -6.16 23.47 6.80
C ASP A 109 -4.90 23.65 5.96
N SER A 110 -4.36 24.88 5.89
CA SER A 110 -3.11 25.17 5.17
C SER A 110 -1.86 24.72 5.93
N LEU A 111 -1.95 24.52 7.24
CA LEU A 111 -0.81 24.31 8.13
C LEU A 111 -0.32 22.85 8.21
N ASN A 112 -0.90 21.89 7.47
CA ASN A 112 -0.50 20.48 7.48
C ASN A 112 -0.44 19.81 8.87
N LEU A 113 -1.15 20.32 9.85
CA LEU A 113 -1.17 19.85 11.25
C LEU A 113 -1.67 18.40 11.39
N THR A 114 -2.38 17.89 10.39
CA THR A 114 -2.92 16.53 10.38
C THR A 114 -1.93 15.49 9.91
N TYR A 115 -0.73 15.87 9.46
CA TYR A 115 0.24 14.94 8.91
C TYR A 115 1.32 14.57 9.91
N PHE A 116 1.60 13.28 9.97
CA PHE A 116 2.63 12.67 10.80
C PHE A 116 3.62 11.91 9.93
N ARG A 117 4.89 11.99 10.28
CA ARG A 117 5.94 11.13 9.72
C ARG A 117 5.90 9.79 10.43
N ASP A 118 5.77 8.73 9.67
CA ASP A 118 5.71 7.36 10.20
C ASP A 118 7.08 6.67 10.03
N HIS A 119 7.59 6.15 11.13
CA HIS A 119 8.69 5.20 11.18
C HIS A 119 8.10 3.88 11.62
N SER A 120 8.26 2.84 10.84
CA SER A 120 7.68 1.52 11.14
C SER A 120 8.74 0.43 11.17
N LEU A 121 8.57 -0.48 12.10
CA LEU A 121 9.33 -1.71 12.22
C LEU A 121 8.34 -2.87 12.29
N LYS A 122 8.41 -3.79 11.33
CA LYS A 122 7.60 -5.00 11.29
C LYS A 122 8.52 -6.22 11.38
N ALA A 123 8.26 -7.12 12.31
CA ALA A 123 8.98 -8.39 12.42
C ALA A 123 7.97 -9.52 12.53
N TYR A 124 8.09 -10.53 11.68
CA TYR A 124 7.15 -11.64 11.66
C TYR A 124 7.74 -12.93 11.12
N VAL A 125 7.11 -14.02 11.48
CA VAL A 125 7.36 -15.36 10.98
C VAL A 125 6.17 -15.78 10.15
N HIS A 126 6.43 -16.25 8.96
CA HIS A 126 5.44 -16.85 8.06
C HIS A 126 5.71 -18.34 7.89
N TYR A 127 4.65 -19.14 7.90
CA TYR A 127 4.73 -20.58 7.70
C TYR A 127 3.44 -21.12 7.09
N ASP A 128 3.55 -21.94 6.04
CA ASP A 128 2.44 -22.65 5.41
C ASP A 128 2.40 -24.12 5.90
N PRO A 129 1.60 -24.47 6.96
CA PRO A 129 1.48 -25.84 7.42
C PRO A 129 1.03 -26.80 6.33
N THR A 130 0.17 -26.30 5.46
CA THR A 130 -0.35 -26.99 4.27
C THR A 130 -0.44 -26.01 3.10
N PRO A 131 -0.57 -26.47 1.85
CA PRO A 131 -0.79 -25.60 0.70
C PRO A 131 -2.07 -24.73 0.81
N ARG A 132 -3.01 -25.13 1.67
CA ARG A 132 -4.28 -24.44 1.88
C ARG A 132 -4.21 -23.38 2.99
N TRP A 133 -3.36 -23.57 3.97
CA TRP A 133 -3.30 -22.71 5.16
C TRP A 133 -1.92 -22.06 5.27
N GLY A 134 -1.92 -20.77 5.50
CA GLY A 134 -0.74 -19.98 5.86
C GLY A 134 -1.00 -19.22 7.16
N LEU A 135 0.02 -19.10 7.98
CA LEU A 135 0.01 -18.37 9.25
C LEU A 135 1.17 -17.37 9.26
N GLU A 136 0.86 -16.13 9.60
CA GLU A 136 1.85 -15.10 9.88
C GLU A 136 1.63 -14.57 11.30
N VAL A 137 2.67 -14.61 12.11
CA VAL A 137 2.65 -14.10 13.48
C VAL A 137 3.81 -13.16 13.69
N GLY A 138 3.55 -12.01 14.27
CA GLY A 138 4.60 -11.01 14.44
C GLY A 138 4.19 -9.81 15.27
N VAL A 139 5.01 -8.78 15.15
CA VAL A 139 4.82 -7.49 15.84
C VAL A 139 5.01 -6.37 14.84
N MET A 140 4.13 -5.38 14.90
CA MET A 140 4.19 -4.15 14.14
C MET A 140 4.40 -2.96 15.08
N GLY A 141 5.52 -2.26 14.93
CA GLY A 141 5.81 -1.03 15.66
C GLY A 141 5.68 0.19 14.75
N HIS A 142 5.04 1.26 15.24
CA HIS A 142 5.01 2.56 14.60
C HIS A 142 5.42 3.65 15.56
N ARG A 143 6.25 4.56 15.09
CA ARG A 143 6.52 5.85 15.73
C ARG A 143 6.10 6.96 14.77
N ARG A 144 5.03 7.66 15.12
CA ARG A 144 4.43 8.72 14.32
C ARG A 144 4.69 10.06 14.98
N THR A 145 5.43 10.91 14.30
CA THR A 145 5.79 12.24 14.82
C THR A 145 5.14 13.31 13.96
N ALA A 146 4.53 14.30 14.58
CA ALA A 146 3.93 15.43 13.90
C ALA A 146 4.96 16.11 12.98
N ILE A 147 4.53 16.53 11.78
CA ILE A 147 5.40 17.28 10.85
C ILE A 147 5.47 18.75 11.29
N GLN A 148 4.38 19.25 11.83
CA GLN A 148 4.28 20.54 12.52
C GLN A 148 3.71 20.30 13.91
N ASP A 149 4.27 20.89 14.91
CA ASP A 149 3.95 20.74 16.33
C ASP A 149 3.16 21.94 16.90
N THR A 150 2.97 23.01 16.11
CA THR A 150 2.24 24.21 16.49
C THR A 150 0.84 23.88 16.99
N GLY A 151 0.50 24.33 18.18
CA GLY A 151 -0.81 24.16 18.79
C GLY A 151 -1.04 22.83 19.52
N PHE A 152 -0.14 21.85 19.41
CA PHE A 152 -0.27 20.57 20.12
C PHE A 152 -0.20 20.72 21.64
N GLU A 153 0.74 21.51 22.15
CA GLU A 153 0.93 21.76 23.57
C GLU A 153 -0.29 22.44 24.19
N GLU A 154 -0.88 23.40 23.49
CA GLU A 154 -2.06 24.16 23.94
C GLU A 154 -3.31 23.28 24.07
N VAL A 155 -3.39 22.22 23.27
CA VAL A 155 -4.49 21.24 23.30
C VAL A 155 -4.18 20.09 24.26
N GLY A 156 -2.95 20.01 24.77
CA GLY A 156 -2.49 18.90 25.61
C GLY A 156 -2.35 17.57 24.85
N MET A 157 -2.11 17.63 23.54
CA MET A 157 -1.91 16.46 22.71
C MET A 157 -0.42 16.18 22.51
N PRO A 158 0.01 14.92 22.56
CA PRO A 158 1.40 14.58 22.29
C PRO A 158 1.73 14.78 20.80
N THR A 159 2.93 15.25 20.50
CA THR A 159 3.46 15.36 19.15
C THR A 159 3.96 14.02 18.58
N THR A 160 4.16 13.05 19.46
CA THR A 160 4.66 11.71 19.09
C THR A 160 3.71 10.62 19.58
N TYR A 161 3.36 9.73 18.67
CA TYR A 161 2.50 8.58 18.92
C TYR A 161 3.27 7.30 18.63
N ILE A 162 3.29 6.40 19.61
CA ILE A 162 3.98 5.11 19.52
C ILE A 162 2.95 4.01 19.67
N SER A 163 2.90 3.08 18.73
CA SER A 163 2.15 1.84 18.83
C SER A 163 3.07 0.64 18.67
N VAL A 164 2.88 -0.36 19.52
CA VAL A 164 3.52 -1.66 19.40
C VAL A 164 2.39 -2.69 19.45
N ALA A 165 2.16 -3.34 18.32
CA ALA A 165 0.99 -4.19 18.12
C ALA A 165 1.43 -5.60 17.71
N PRO A 166 1.25 -6.60 18.57
CA PRO A 166 1.18 -7.99 18.14
C PRO A 166 0.17 -8.16 17.00
N MET A 167 0.53 -8.96 16.00
CA MET A 167 -0.31 -9.21 14.84
C MET A 167 -0.33 -10.70 14.51
N VAL A 168 -1.50 -11.15 14.03
CA VAL A 168 -1.70 -12.49 13.50
C VAL A 168 -2.44 -12.37 12.18
N GLU A 169 -1.93 -13.02 11.14
CA GLU A 169 -2.62 -13.13 9.86
C GLU A 169 -2.80 -14.60 9.50
N LEU A 170 -4.03 -14.97 9.19
CA LEU A 170 -4.39 -16.28 8.70
C LEU A 170 -4.72 -16.19 7.22
N THR A 171 -4.07 -17.00 6.41
CA THR A 171 -4.35 -17.14 4.98
C THR A 171 -5.03 -18.48 4.72
N TYR A 172 -6.14 -18.47 3.99
CA TYR A 172 -6.82 -19.67 3.54
C TYR A 172 -6.94 -19.70 2.02
N ARG A 173 -6.53 -20.82 1.42
CA ARG A 173 -6.53 -21.09 -0.02
C ARG A 173 -7.34 -22.35 -0.30
N PRO A 174 -8.66 -22.24 -0.56
CA PRO A 174 -9.56 -23.43 -0.71
C PRO A 174 -9.05 -24.44 -1.74
N ILE A 175 -8.49 -23.96 -2.84
CA ILE A 175 -8.04 -24.76 -3.98
C ILE A 175 -6.50 -24.78 -4.06
N GLY A 176 -5.81 -24.38 -2.98
CA GLY A 176 -4.36 -24.19 -2.97
C GLY A 176 -3.92 -22.92 -3.69
N TYR A 177 -2.69 -22.88 -4.17
CA TYR A 177 -2.07 -21.67 -4.72
C TYR A 177 -2.69 -21.13 -6.02
N ALA A 178 -3.46 -21.94 -6.74
CA ALA A 178 -4.12 -21.54 -7.99
C ALA A 178 -5.53 -20.95 -7.79
N GLY A 179 -6.06 -21.00 -6.58
CA GLY A 179 -7.44 -20.60 -6.26
C GLY A 179 -7.52 -19.21 -5.61
N PRO A 180 -8.70 -18.90 -5.07
CA PRO A 180 -8.90 -17.69 -4.28
C PRO A 180 -8.05 -17.70 -3.02
N ILE A 181 -7.63 -16.52 -2.60
CA ILE A 181 -6.85 -16.29 -1.39
C ILE A 181 -7.71 -15.46 -0.44
N LEU A 182 -8.01 -16.03 0.72
CA LEU A 182 -8.72 -15.35 1.79
C LEU A 182 -7.73 -15.06 2.91
N THR A 183 -7.68 -13.82 3.38
CA THR A 183 -6.83 -13.43 4.50
C THR A 183 -7.66 -12.82 5.61
N ALA A 184 -7.34 -13.16 6.86
CA ALA A 184 -7.86 -12.53 8.06
C ALA A 184 -6.67 -12.01 8.87
N ASN A 185 -6.64 -10.72 9.13
CA ASN A 185 -5.59 -10.06 9.89
C ASN A 185 -6.16 -9.48 11.19
N TYR A 186 -5.49 -9.73 12.28
CA TYR A 186 -5.79 -9.17 13.60
C TYR A 186 -4.56 -8.45 14.15
N GLU A 187 -4.76 -7.27 14.69
CA GLU A 187 -3.69 -6.43 15.25
C GLU A 187 -4.22 -5.68 16.46
N ARG A 188 -3.46 -5.69 17.56
CA ARG A 188 -3.81 -4.98 18.79
C ARG A 188 -2.62 -4.25 19.38
N SER A 189 -2.76 -2.94 19.59
CA SER A 189 -1.83 -2.12 20.37
C SER A 189 -2.43 -1.85 21.76
N ILE A 190 -1.62 -2.02 22.79
CA ILE A 190 -2.03 -1.80 24.19
C ILE A 190 -1.19 -0.66 24.76
N ASN A 191 -1.86 0.33 25.35
CA ASN A 191 -1.19 1.45 26.00
C ASN A 191 -0.25 0.96 27.13
N GLY A 192 0.95 1.50 27.18
CA GLY A 192 2.00 1.11 28.13
C GLY A 192 2.84 -0.09 27.72
N PHE A 193 2.42 -0.92 26.76
CA PHE A 193 3.19 -2.07 26.30
C PHE A 193 4.39 -1.60 25.44
N MET A 194 5.62 -1.93 25.86
CA MET A 194 6.88 -1.55 25.20
C MET A 194 6.97 -0.05 24.84
N GLY A 195 6.40 0.82 25.69
CA GLY A 195 6.40 2.27 25.47
C GLY A 195 5.32 2.79 24.50
N ALA A 196 4.38 1.96 24.12
CA ALA A 196 3.21 2.38 23.34
C ALA A 196 2.34 3.37 24.13
N ASN A 197 1.88 4.43 23.46
CA ASN A 197 0.94 5.41 24.01
C ASN A 197 -0.39 5.46 23.26
N ILE A 198 -0.60 4.49 22.35
CA ILE A 198 -1.83 4.32 21.58
C ILE A 198 -2.45 2.96 21.92
N ASP A 199 -3.77 2.94 22.09
CA ASP A 199 -4.57 1.74 22.28
C ASP A 199 -5.56 1.60 21.14
N TYR A 200 -5.51 0.46 20.44
CA TYR A 200 -6.48 0.11 19.40
C TYR A 200 -6.50 -1.40 19.16
N GLU A 201 -7.61 -1.87 18.65
CA GLU A 201 -7.82 -3.23 18.16
C GLU A 201 -8.44 -3.18 16.77
N ARG A 202 -7.87 -3.92 15.82
CA ARG A 202 -8.25 -3.88 14.43
C ARG A 202 -8.36 -5.26 13.83
N MET A 203 -9.39 -5.46 13.02
CA MET A 203 -9.57 -6.64 12.18
C MET A 203 -9.69 -6.24 10.73
N GLU A 204 -9.07 -7.02 9.84
CA GLU A 204 -9.21 -6.88 8.38
C GLU A 204 -9.41 -8.25 7.74
N PHE A 205 -10.29 -8.30 6.77
CA PHE A 205 -10.53 -9.46 5.93
C PHE A 205 -10.37 -9.04 4.46
N ASP A 206 -9.67 -9.86 3.68
CA ASP A 206 -9.46 -9.62 2.25
C ASP A 206 -9.61 -10.92 1.49
N ALA A 207 -10.28 -10.88 0.35
CA ALA A 207 -10.46 -11.99 -0.56
C ALA A 207 -9.98 -11.56 -1.95
N GLN A 208 -9.07 -12.32 -2.52
CA GLN A 208 -8.49 -12.06 -3.83
C GLN A 208 -8.64 -13.28 -4.71
N TYR A 209 -9.08 -13.08 -5.94
CA TYR A 209 -9.19 -14.14 -6.91
C TYR A 209 -8.93 -13.64 -8.33
N ILE A 210 -8.12 -14.39 -9.09
CA ILE A 210 -7.90 -14.18 -10.51
C ILE A 210 -8.51 -15.37 -11.23
N HIS A 211 -9.67 -15.14 -11.82
CA HIS A 211 -10.37 -16.15 -12.62
C HIS A 211 -9.98 -16.02 -14.09
N ARG A 212 -9.37 -17.06 -14.62
CA ARG A 212 -9.06 -17.15 -16.07
C ARG A 212 -10.29 -17.66 -16.81
N LEU A 213 -10.94 -16.76 -17.57
CA LEU A 213 -12.10 -17.11 -18.39
C LEU A 213 -11.65 -17.84 -19.66
N SER A 214 -10.49 -17.49 -20.18
CA SER A 214 -9.84 -18.14 -21.33
C SER A 214 -8.32 -17.96 -21.24
N ALA A 215 -7.60 -18.43 -22.25
CA ALA A 215 -6.14 -18.24 -22.33
C ALA A 215 -5.73 -16.74 -22.36
N LEU A 216 -6.61 -15.87 -22.86
CA LEU A 216 -6.34 -14.45 -23.05
C LEU A 216 -7.18 -13.53 -22.16
N ASN A 217 -8.26 -14.03 -21.58
CA ASN A 217 -9.21 -13.25 -20.79
C ASN A 217 -9.15 -13.61 -19.32
N SER A 218 -9.05 -12.61 -18.46
CA SER A 218 -9.07 -12.81 -17.01
C SER A 218 -9.99 -11.82 -16.31
N LEU A 219 -10.58 -12.27 -15.22
CA LEU A 219 -11.36 -11.48 -14.27
C LEU A 219 -10.62 -11.49 -12.94
N GLN A 220 -10.13 -10.33 -12.52
CA GLN A 220 -9.47 -10.16 -11.24
C GLN A 220 -10.47 -9.51 -10.28
N MET A 221 -10.67 -10.13 -9.13
CA MET A 221 -11.60 -9.68 -8.11
C MET A 221 -10.88 -9.53 -6.78
N ARG A 222 -11.16 -8.45 -6.08
CA ARG A 222 -10.71 -8.21 -4.73
C ARG A 222 -11.84 -7.64 -3.90
N LEU A 223 -12.16 -8.29 -2.80
CA LEU A 223 -13.13 -7.86 -1.81
C LEU A 223 -12.40 -7.67 -0.49
N GLY A 224 -12.73 -6.63 0.26
CA GLY A 224 -12.07 -6.40 1.53
C GLY A 224 -12.97 -5.65 2.49
N THR A 225 -12.79 -5.91 3.77
CA THR A 225 -13.42 -5.18 4.87
C THR A 225 -12.45 -5.07 6.03
N GLY A 226 -12.53 -3.98 6.75
CA GLY A 226 -11.76 -3.78 7.97
C GLY A 226 -12.49 -2.86 8.92
N PHE A 227 -12.27 -3.05 10.21
CA PHE A 227 -12.90 -2.27 11.25
C PHE A 227 -12.07 -2.26 12.54
N TYR A 228 -12.28 -1.23 13.32
CA TYR A 228 -11.75 -1.13 14.67
C TYR A 228 -12.80 -1.60 15.66
N THR A 229 -12.49 -2.62 16.46
CA THR A 229 -13.32 -3.09 17.58
C THR A 229 -13.09 -2.26 18.83
N HIS A 230 -11.85 -1.75 18.98
CA HIS A 230 -11.49 -0.83 20.06
C HIS A 230 -10.56 0.26 19.52
N ARG A 231 -10.69 1.48 20.04
CA ARG A 231 -9.81 2.62 19.76
C ARG A 231 -9.87 3.64 20.91
N SER A 232 -8.72 4.16 21.28
CA SER A 232 -8.66 5.29 22.20
C SER A 232 -9.10 6.58 21.50
N THR A 233 -9.91 7.39 22.17
CA THR A 233 -10.40 8.66 21.64
C THR A 233 -9.24 9.58 21.29
N GLY A 234 -9.18 10.09 20.05
CA GLY A 234 -8.19 11.05 19.59
C GLY A 234 -6.75 10.55 19.45
N ARG A 235 -6.46 9.29 19.81
CA ARG A 235 -5.10 8.73 19.80
C ARG A 235 -4.97 7.45 18.98
N TYR A 236 -5.56 7.42 17.78
CA TYR A 236 -5.43 6.30 16.87
C TYR A 236 -5.23 6.80 15.44
N PHE A 237 -4.67 5.95 14.59
CA PHE A 237 -4.48 6.26 13.17
C PHE A 237 -5.24 5.24 12.34
N LEU A 238 -5.99 5.72 11.35
CA LEU A 238 -6.62 4.86 10.35
C LEU A 238 -5.54 4.34 9.40
N ASP A 239 -4.96 3.24 9.76
CA ASP A 239 -3.90 2.59 9.01
C ASP A 239 -4.33 1.19 8.59
N TYR A 240 -5.45 1.11 7.87
CA TYR A 240 -5.83 -0.15 7.27
C TYR A 240 -4.79 -0.58 6.24
N ARG A 241 -4.37 -1.85 6.30
CA ARG A 241 -3.34 -2.43 5.43
C ARG A 241 -3.66 -2.18 3.95
N ASN A 242 -4.93 -2.25 3.59
CA ASN A 242 -5.41 -2.13 2.22
C ASN A 242 -5.49 -0.69 1.70
N PHE A 243 -5.39 0.31 2.58
CA PHE A 243 -5.38 1.74 2.25
C PHE A 243 -4.05 2.42 2.59
N ARG A 244 -3.01 1.64 2.87
CA ARG A 244 -1.68 2.21 3.07
C ARG A 244 -1.30 3.01 1.85
N GLU A 245 -1.07 4.30 2.04
CA GLU A 245 -0.43 5.10 1.04
C GLU A 245 0.99 4.57 0.84
N ASN A 246 1.27 4.06 -0.35
CA ASN A 246 2.62 3.70 -0.69
C ASN A 246 3.43 4.97 -0.92
N ASN A 247 4.20 5.38 0.10
CA ASN A 247 5.03 6.57 0.01
C ASN A 247 6.36 6.32 -0.69
N ILE A 248 6.69 5.06 -0.94
CA ILE A 248 7.85 4.66 -1.72
C ILE A 248 7.37 4.47 -3.15
N PRO A 249 7.87 5.23 -4.13
CA PRO A 249 7.49 5.05 -5.51
C PRO A 249 7.78 3.63 -5.96
N ASN A 250 6.80 2.97 -6.58
CA ASN A 250 6.99 1.64 -7.15
C ASN A 250 7.66 1.66 -8.53
N GLY A 251 8.02 2.87 -9.02
CA GLY A 251 8.49 3.09 -10.37
C GLY A 251 7.33 3.36 -11.33
N TRP A 252 7.58 3.18 -12.62
CA TRP A 252 6.63 3.45 -13.69
C TRP A 252 5.69 2.28 -14.00
N ASN A 253 5.90 1.11 -13.39
CA ASN A 253 5.20 -0.14 -13.68
C ASN A 253 4.16 -0.46 -12.62
N ASP A 254 3.25 0.47 -12.35
CA ASP A 254 2.18 0.24 -11.38
C ASP A 254 1.04 -0.59 -11.99
N ASN A 255 0.66 -1.62 -11.26
CA ASN A 255 -0.54 -2.37 -11.58
C ASN A 255 -1.75 -1.71 -10.91
N TRP A 256 -2.68 -1.20 -11.68
CA TRP A 256 -3.88 -0.51 -11.20
C TRP A 256 -4.99 -1.47 -10.75
N SER A 257 -4.85 -2.77 -10.99
CA SER A 257 -5.83 -3.77 -10.58
C SER A 257 -5.87 -3.91 -9.06
N GLY A 258 -7.05 -3.86 -8.49
CA GLY A 258 -7.23 -4.02 -7.04
C GLY A 258 -6.86 -2.79 -6.20
N SER A 259 -6.65 -1.62 -6.82
CA SER A 259 -6.37 -0.35 -6.17
C SER A 259 -7.41 0.72 -6.50
N PHE A 260 -7.36 1.82 -5.77
CA PHE A 260 -8.10 3.05 -6.08
C PHE A 260 -7.11 4.10 -6.56
N GLU A 261 -7.35 4.67 -7.74
CA GLU A 261 -6.44 5.61 -8.38
C GLU A 261 -6.75 7.08 -8.06
N LEU A 262 -7.99 7.38 -7.71
CA LEU A 262 -8.48 8.73 -7.45
C LEU A 262 -8.88 8.94 -5.98
N LEU A 263 -8.87 7.89 -5.16
CA LEU A 263 -9.27 7.96 -3.76
C LEU A 263 -8.34 8.87 -2.96
N ASN A 264 -8.93 9.88 -2.33
CA ASN A 264 -8.20 10.78 -1.44
C ASN A 264 -8.25 10.26 0.00
N SER A 265 -7.10 10.23 0.68
CA SER A 265 -7.00 9.80 2.09
C SER A 265 -7.89 10.62 3.03
N ASN A 266 -8.17 11.88 2.71
CA ASN A 266 -9.05 12.74 3.49
C ASN A 266 -10.48 12.20 3.58
N TRP A 267 -10.92 11.43 2.60
CA TRP A 267 -12.29 10.94 2.53
C TRP A 267 -12.56 9.74 3.43
N TYR A 268 -11.55 8.93 3.73
CA TYR A 268 -11.70 7.74 4.57
C TYR A 268 -10.99 7.83 5.92
N ASN A 269 -10.20 8.88 6.14
CA ASN A 269 -9.34 9.06 7.31
C ASN A 269 -10.10 9.04 8.67
N ALA A 270 -11.36 9.47 8.72
CA ALA A 270 -12.16 9.45 9.95
C ALA A 270 -13.04 8.19 10.10
N SER A 271 -12.96 7.25 9.17
CA SER A 271 -13.84 6.08 9.13
C SER A 271 -13.39 5.00 10.10
N GLN A 272 -14.35 4.38 10.78
CA GLN A 272 -14.11 3.27 11.73
C GLN A 272 -14.06 1.91 11.04
N TYR A 273 -14.66 1.85 9.85
CA TYR A 273 -14.73 0.64 9.04
C TYR A 273 -14.65 0.99 7.57
N TYR A 274 -14.33 0.00 6.77
CA TYR A 274 -14.47 0.06 5.32
C TYR A 274 -15.01 -1.26 4.78
N VAL A 275 -15.70 -1.17 3.64
CA VAL A 275 -16.00 -2.30 2.76
C VAL A 275 -15.60 -1.87 1.36
N ARG A 276 -14.78 -2.70 0.68
CA ARG A 276 -14.32 -2.40 -0.67
C ARG A 276 -14.53 -3.58 -1.61
N SER A 277 -14.70 -3.26 -2.88
CA SER A 277 -14.69 -4.19 -4.00
C SER A 277 -13.91 -3.59 -5.14
N ASN A 278 -13.00 -4.36 -5.72
CA ASN A 278 -12.29 -3.99 -6.94
C ASN A 278 -12.42 -5.15 -7.93
N VAL A 279 -12.88 -4.85 -9.12
CA VAL A 279 -13.04 -5.81 -10.20
C VAL A 279 -12.32 -5.28 -11.43
N THR A 280 -11.46 -6.10 -12.03
CA THR A 280 -10.76 -5.77 -13.27
C THR A 280 -11.01 -6.89 -14.28
N TYR A 281 -11.55 -6.53 -15.41
CA TYR A 281 -11.66 -7.42 -16.56
C TYR A 281 -10.54 -7.11 -17.55
N GLU A 282 -9.76 -8.12 -17.90
CA GLU A 282 -8.64 -8.03 -18.85
C GLU A 282 -8.91 -8.89 -20.07
N THR A 283 -8.74 -8.30 -21.23
CA THR A 283 -8.89 -8.97 -22.54
C THR A 283 -8.02 -8.29 -23.58
N PRO A 284 -7.55 -8.97 -24.63
CA PRO A 284 -6.86 -8.32 -25.74
C PRO A 284 -7.79 -7.63 -26.71
N GLN A 285 -9.12 -7.87 -26.63
CA GLN A 285 -10.11 -7.44 -27.63
C GLN A 285 -11.35 -6.86 -26.95
N LEU A 286 -11.39 -5.55 -26.73
CA LEU A 286 -12.56 -4.90 -26.16
C LEU A 286 -13.10 -3.79 -27.08
N ALA A 287 -12.54 -2.61 -27.03
CA ALA A 287 -13.03 -1.44 -27.76
C ALA A 287 -12.03 -0.90 -28.80
N LEU A 288 -10.80 -0.61 -28.35
CA LEU A 288 -9.79 0.00 -29.22
C LEU A 288 -9.10 -1.00 -30.14
N TYR A 289 -9.18 -2.28 -29.84
CA TYR A 289 -8.67 -3.34 -30.72
C TYR A 289 -9.23 -3.25 -32.14
N TRP A 290 -10.51 -2.85 -32.27
CA TRP A 290 -11.22 -2.75 -33.57
C TRP A 290 -10.81 -1.53 -34.40
N LEU A 291 -10.03 -0.60 -33.83
CA LEU A 291 -9.55 0.56 -34.59
C LEU A 291 -8.36 0.18 -35.46
N PRO A 292 -8.39 0.52 -36.76
CA PRO A 292 -7.26 0.30 -37.63
C PRO A 292 -6.03 1.05 -37.11
N TYR A 293 -4.85 0.46 -37.24
CA TYR A 293 -3.54 0.93 -36.73
C TYR A 293 -3.38 0.83 -35.20
N ILE A 294 -4.31 1.33 -34.39
CA ILE A 294 -4.23 1.30 -32.91
C ILE A 294 -4.35 -0.13 -32.39
N GLY A 295 -5.33 -0.89 -32.88
CA GLY A 295 -5.57 -2.26 -32.42
C GLY A 295 -4.40 -3.20 -32.60
N ARG A 296 -3.55 -2.98 -33.62
CA ARG A 296 -2.34 -3.79 -33.86
C ARG A 296 -1.23 -3.54 -32.84
N LEU A 297 -1.27 -2.40 -32.14
CA LEU A 297 -0.29 -2.02 -31.13
C LEU A 297 -0.70 -2.50 -29.75
N LEU A 298 -1.98 -2.83 -29.55
CA LEU A 298 -2.52 -3.21 -28.25
C LEU A 298 -2.24 -4.67 -27.95
N GLU A 299 -1.71 -4.93 -26.78
CA GLU A 299 -1.57 -6.28 -26.23
C GLU A 299 -2.75 -6.64 -25.33
N LYS A 300 -3.23 -5.65 -24.53
CA LYS A 300 -4.30 -5.86 -23.56
C LYS A 300 -5.13 -4.60 -23.36
N GLU A 301 -6.41 -4.82 -23.15
CA GLU A 301 -7.36 -3.81 -22.71
C GLU A 301 -7.95 -4.22 -21.36
N ARG A 302 -8.17 -3.26 -20.46
CA ARG A 302 -8.69 -3.52 -19.11
C ARG A 302 -9.82 -2.56 -18.79
N VAL A 303 -10.85 -3.10 -18.14
CA VAL A 303 -11.92 -2.30 -17.52
C VAL A 303 -11.81 -2.49 -16.01
N TYR A 304 -11.81 -1.38 -15.29
CA TYR A 304 -11.71 -1.34 -13.84
C TYR A 304 -13.02 -0.82 -13.26
N VAL A 305 -13.52 -1.50 -12.25
CA VAL A 305 -14.68 -1.07 -11.46
C VAL A 305 -14.33 -1.25 -9.99
N SER A 306 -14.32 -0.16 -9.26
CA SER A 306 -13.98 -0.16 -7.84
C SER A 306 -15.06 0.53 -7.03
N ALA A 307 -15.43 -0.03 -5.91
CA ALA A 307 -16.42 0.50 -4.99
C ALA A 307 -15.88 0.53 -3.56
N LEU A 308 -16.17 1.60 -2.83
CA LEU A 308 -15.81 1.75 -1.43
C LEU A 308 -17.00 2.32 -0.64
N SER A 309 -17.22 1.73 0.52
CA SER A 309 -18.13 2.24 1.55
C SER A 309 -17.36 2.45 2.85
N VAL A 310 -17.40 3.66 3.37
CA VAL A 310 -16.83 4.04 4.66
C VAL A 310 -17.81 4.97 5.39
N SER A 311 -17.61 5.22 6.67
CA SER A 311 -18.58 5.92 7.55
C SER A 311 -19.13 7.24 6.98
N HIS A 312 -18.31 8.01 6.25
CA HIS A 312 -18.69 9.34 5.74
C HIS A 312 -18.77 9.42 4.22
N LEU A 313 -18.47 8.31 3.52
CA LEU A 313 -18.38 8.25 2.08
C LEU A 313 -19.02 6.96 1.57
N THR A 314 -20.34 7.01 1.33
CA THR A 314 -21.10 5.87 0.83
C THR A 314 -22.12 6.35 -0.21
N PRO A 315 -22.09 5.80 -1.43
CA PRO A 315 -21.00 5.04 -2.03
C PRO A 315 -19.89 5.94 -2.61
N TYR A 316 -18.68 5.43 -2.69
CA TYR A 316 -17.63 5.89 -3.58
C TYR A 316 -17.44 4.86 -4.69
N LEU A 317 -17.49 5.31 -5.93
CA LEU A 317 -17.31 4.47 -7.11
C LEU A 317 -16.17 5.02 -7.96
N GLU A 318 -15.39 4.13 -8.53
CA GLU A 318 -14.34 4.48 -9.47
C GLU A 318 -14.40 3.55 -10.68
N TRP A 319 -14.39 4.14 -11.85
CA TRP A 319 -14.43 3.46 -13.14
C TRP A 319 -13.14 3.76 -13.89
N GLY A 320 -12.57 2.77 -14.51
CA GLY A 320 -11.37 2.94 -15.31
C GLY A 320 -11.40 2.14 -16.60
N TYR A 321 -10.75 2.68 -17.61
CA TYR A 321 -10.43 1.96 -18.82
C TYR A 321 -8.96 2.15 -19.13
N GLY A 322 -8.25 1.04 -19.33
CA GLY A 322 -6.82 1.02 -19.56
C GLY A 322 -6.44 0.20 -20.78
N VAL A 323 -5.42 0.65 -21.47
CA VAL A 323 -4.81 -0.03 -22.60
C VAL A 323 -3.33 -0.26 -22.34
N GLN A 324 -2.85 -1.41 -22.75
CA GLN A 324 -1.45 -1.78 -22.64
C GLN A 324 -0.90 -2.14 -24.01
N THR A 325 0.20 -1.49 -24.35
CA THR A 325 1.06 -1.86 -25.46
C THR A 325 2.30 -2.54 -24.90
N ARG A 326 3.23 -2.91 -25.76
CA ARG A 326 4.49 -3.55 -25.39
C ARG A 326 5.37 -2.70 -24.45
N ALA A 327 5.29 -1.39 -24.54
CA ALA A 327 6.18 -0.46 -23.83
C ALA A 327 5.42 0.53 -22.92
N LEU A 328 4.13 0.72 -23.15
CA LEU A 328 3.35 1.77 -22.50
C LEU A 328 1.98 1.25 -22.10
N SER A 329 1.58 1.56 -20.88
CA SER A 329 0.21 1.40 -20.42
C SER A 329 -0.39 2.79 -20.15
N ILE A 330 -1.61 3.01 -20.63
CA ILE A 330 -2.39 4.24 -20.39
C ILE A 330 -3.73 3.85 -19.82
N GLY A 331 -4.18 4.54 -18.77
CA GLY A 331 -5.49 4.35 -18.16
C GLY A 331 -6.19 5.68 -17.91
N VAL A 332 -7.48 5.72 -18.14
CA VAL A 332 -8.36 6.84 -17.80
C VAL A 332 -9.27 6.38 -16.69
N PHE A 333 -9.31 7.12 -15.60
CA PHE A 333 -10.10 6.81 -14.41
C PHE A 333 -11.05 7.97 -14.11
N ALA A 334 -12.27 7.63 -13.71
CA ALA A 334 -13.30 8.58 -13.30
C ALA A 334 -13.87 8.15 -11.95
N SER A 335 -14.16 9.10 -11.07
CA SER A 335 -14.69 8.82 -9.74
C SER A 335 -16.03 9.51 -9.49
N GLN A 336 -16.86 8.85 -8.70
CA GLN A 336 -18.14 9.34 -8.21
C GLN A 336 -18.20 9.24 -6.68
N LYS A 337 -18.64 10.31 -6.05
CA LYS A 337 -18.84 10.41 -4.60
C LYS A 337 -20.32 10.68 -4.33
N LYS A 338 -21.00 9.80 -3.58
CA LYS A 338 -22.42 9.92 -3.30
C LYS A 338 -23.25 10.15 -4.57
N TRP A 339 -22.97 9.37 -5.61
CA TRP A 339 -23.59 9.43 -6.93
C TRP A 339 -23.32 10.71 -7.75
N LYS A 340 -22.46 11.61 -7.25
CA LYS A 340 -22.02 12.78 -8.01
C LYS A 340 -20.62 12.55 -8.58
N PHE A 341 -20.45 12.88 -9.84
CA PHE A 341 -19.15 12.86 -10.51
C PHE A 341 -18.20 13.84 -9.81
N THR A 342 -16.97 13.39 -9.54
CA THR A 342 -16.01 14.16 -8.74
C THR A 342 -14.76 14.48 -9.53
N ASP A 343 -14.05 13.47 -10.03
CA ASP A 343 -12.73 13.64 -10.62
C ASP A 343 -12.50 12.70 -11.81
N VAL A 344 -11.63 13.15 -12.72
CA VAL A 344 -11.05 12.34 -13.79
C VAL A 344 -9.55 12.48 -13.77
N ALA A 345 -8.83 11.38 -13.97
CA ALA A 345 -7.39 11.44 -14.19
C ALA A 345 -6.93 10.43 -15.24
N VAL A 346 -5.88 10.78 -15.93
CA VAL A 346 -5.14 9.88 -16.82
C VAL A 346 -3.91 9.38 -16.07
N ARG A 347 -3.71 8.07 -16.12
CA ARG A 347 -2.53 7.38 -15.59
C ARG A 347 -1.74 6.81 -16.75
N PHE A 348 -0.44 6.81 -16.63
CA PHE A 348 0.43 6.14 -17.60
C PHE A 348 1.55 5.41 -16.86
N SER A 349 2.00 4.32 -17.44
CA SER A 349 3.10 3.51 -16.95
C SER A 349 3.97 3.09 -18.14
N LEU A 350 5.30 3.21 -18.00
CA LEU A 350 6.27 2.85 -19.02
C LEU A 350 6.99 1.56 -18.64
N GLU A 351 6.96 0.56 -19.52
CA GLU A 351 7.57 -0.75 -19.33
C GLU A 351 8.79 -0.94 -20.26
N LEU A 352 9.74 -0.01 -20.21
CA LEU A 352 10.84 0.02 -21.19
C LEU A 352 11.82 -1.15 -21.07
N PHE A 353 11.91 -1.85 -19.93
CA PHE A 353 12.99 -2.83 -19.66
C PHE A 353 12.58 -4.12 -18.94
N ASN A 354 11.30 -4.41 -18.79
CA ASN A 354 10.85 -5.59 -18.03
C ASN A 354 10.88 -6.92 -18.83
N ARG A 355 11.34 -6.92 -20.07
CA ARG A 355 11.30 -8.10 -20.95
C ARG A 355 12.63 -8.42 -21.67
N TRP A 356 13.76 -8.03 -21.06
CA TRP A 356 15.08 -8.41 -21.58
C TRP A 356 15.83 -9.31 -20.61
#